data_c8972fd8ef2afda7e6aad8af4c56eb91
#
_entry.id   c8972fd8ef2afda7e6aad8af4c56eb91
#
_cell.length_a   1.000
_cell.length_b   1.000
_cell.length_c   1.000
_cell.angle_alpha   90.00
_cell.angle_beta   90.00
_cell.angle_gamma   90.00
#
_symmetry.space_group_name_H-M   'P 1'
#
loop_
_entity.id
_entity.type
_entity.pdbx_description
1 polymer ?
#
loop_
_entity_poly.entity_id
_entity_poly.type
_entity_poly.pdbx_seq_one_letter_code
_entity_poly.pdbx_strand_id
1 'polypeptide(L)'
;MTPEAKVKKKVTEILKQFGAYYFYPVTGGYGMSGIPDIVCCYNGRFFAVECKAGGNTTTALQDKNIRQIRECGGTALVINEHNIEDVRAWMSTQSTSRPTTPPATP
;
A
#
# COMPACT_ATOMS: atom_id res chain seq x y z
N MET A 1 0.29 -1.89 -21.78
CA MET A 1 0.41 -1.78 -20.32
C MET A 1 1.76 -2.33 -19.89
N THR A 2 2.52 -1.56 -19.11
CA THR A 2 3.82 -2.00 -18.61
C THR A 2 3.66 -3.17 -17.63
N PRO A 3 4.72 -3.99 -17.42
CA PRO A 3 4.65 -5.05 -16.41
C PRO A 3 4.32 -4.54 -15.02
N GLU A 4 4.86 -3.40 -14.62
CA GLU A 4 4.56 -2.79 -13.31
C GLU A 4 3.11 -2.35 -13.22
N ALA A 5 2.56 -1.78 -14.30
CA ALA A 5 1.16 -1.38 -14.35
C ALA A 5 0.22 -2.59 -14.26
N LYS A 6 0.64 -3.75 -14.78
CA LYS A 6 -0.13 -5.00 -14.64
C LYS A 6 -0.18 -5.45 -13.18
N VAL A 7 0.94 -5.34 -12.46
CA VAL A 7 0.98 -5.65 -11.03
C VAL A 7 0.04 -4.71 -10.28
N LYS A 8 0.13 -3.42 -10.54
CA LYS A 8 -0.70 -2.40 -9.91
C LYS A 8 -2.20 -2.68 -10.14
N LYS A 9 -2.56 -3.07 -11.36
CA LYS A 9 -3.95 -3.40 -11.69
C LYS A 9 -4.45 -4.60 -10.89
N LYS A 10 -3.65 -5.65 -10.78
CA LYS A 10 -4.02 -6.83 -10.01
C LYS A 10 -4.17 -6.53 -8.52
N VAL A 11 -3.29 -5.70 -7.98
CA VAL A 11 -3.39 -5.25 -6.58
C VAL A 11 -4.69 -4.49 -6.37
N THR A 12 -5.01 -3.54 -7.23
CA THR A 12 -6.24 -2.75 -7.07
C THR A 12 -7.51 -3.58 -7.23
N GLU A 13 -7.48 -4.62 -8.04
CA GLU A 13 -8.60 -5.57 -8.12
C GLU A 13 -8.86 -6.24 -6.78
N ILE A 14 -7.80 -6.64 -6.07
CA ILE A 14 -7.93 -7.22 -4.73
C ILE A 14 -8.46 -6.18 -3.75
N LEU A 15 -7.94 -4.96 -3.79
CA LEU A 15 -8.40 -3.88 -2.91
C LEU A 15 -9.90 -3.63 -3.09
N LYS A 16 -10.37 -3.62 -4.33
CA LYS A 16 -11.80 -3.45 -4.64
C LYS A 16 -12.63 -4.61 -4.09
N GLN A 17 -12.15 -5.84 -4.21
CA GLN A 17 -12.85 -7.00 -3.71
C GLN A 17 -13.08 -6.93 -2.20
N PHE A 18 -12.13 -6.38 -1.46
CA PHE A 18 -12.22 -6.23 -0.01
C PHE A 18 -12.94 -4.94 0.42
N GLY A 19 -13.22 -4.03 -0.51
CA GLY A 19 -13.85 -2.76 -0.18
C GLY A 19 -12.90 -1.76 0.47
N ALA A 20 -11.60 -1.85 0.22
CA ALA A 20 -10.63 -0.92 0.78
C ALA A 20 -10.77 0.46 0.12
N TYR A 21 -10.54 1.50 0.90
CA TYR A 21 -10.34 2.84 0.36
C TYR A 21 -8.91 2.95 -0.14
N TYR A 22 -8.71 3.43 -1.37
CA TYR A 22 -7.35 3.59 -1.89
C TYR A 22 -7.29 4.71 -2.92
N PHE A 23 -6.11 5.23 -3.13
CA PHE A 23 -5.84 6.18 -4.20
C PHE A 23 -4.38 6.08 -4.64
N TYR A 24 -4.10 6.65 -5.80
CA TYR A 24 -2.74 6.72 -6.33
C TYR A 24 -2.20 8.11 -6.04
N PRO A 25 -1.17 8.26 -5.20
CA PRO A 25 -0.60 9.57 -4.94
C PRO A 25 -0.05 10.19 -6.23
N VAL A 26 -0.30 11.47 -6.42
CA VAL A 26 0.27 12.21 -7.53
C VAL A 26 1.57 12.85 -7.06
N THR A 27 2.67 12.53 -7.74
CA THR A 27 4.02 12.97 -7.36
C THR A 27 4.55 13.97 -8.37
N GLY A 28 3.89 15.11 -8.50
CA GLY A 28 4.29 16.13 -9.48
C GLY A 28 5.02 17.31 -8.83
N GLY A 29 6.32 17.21 -8.58
CA GLY A 29 7.15 18.38 -8.27
C GLY A 29 7.08 18.97 -6.86
N TYR A 30 6.00 18.78 -6.12
CA TYR A 30 5.82 19.34 -4.79
C TYR A 30 5.65 18.29 -3.69
N GLY A 31 5.69 17.03 -4.05
CA GLY A 31 5.49 15.93 -3.09
C GLY A 31 6.81 15.35 -2.63
N MET A 32 6.74 14.47 -1.64
CA MET A 32 7.88 13.66 -1.23
C MET A 32 8.25 12.69 -2.34
N SER A 33 9.56 12.48 -2.55
CA SER A 33 10.04 11.45 -3.45
C SER A 33 9.98 10.08 -2.79
N GLY A 34 9.76 9.04 -3.59
CA GLY A 34 9.79 7.66 -3.11
C GLY A 34 8.54 7.22 -2.37
N ILE A 35 7.42 7.94 -2.48
CA ILE A 35 6.17 7.52 -1.85
C ILE A 35 5.61 6.30 -2.58
N PRO A 36 4.87 5.44 -1.87
CA PRO A 36 4.29 4.24 -2.48
C PRO A 36 3.31 4.54 -3.61
N ASP A 37 3.15 3.57 -4.52
CA ASP A 37 2.25 3.70 -5.67
C ASP A 37 0.78 3.79 -5.27
N ILE A 38 0.40 3.10 -4.20
CA ILE A 38 -0.98 3.02 -3.76
C ILE A 38 -1.03 3.27 -2.26
N VAL A 39 -1.87 4.20 -1.85
CA VAL A 39 -2.12 4.48 -0.43
C VAL A 39 -3.53 4.01 -0.10
N CYS A 40 -3.67 3.28 0.99
CA CYS A 40 -4.89 2.55 1.31
C CYS A 40 -5.27 2.69 2.78
N CYS A 41 -6.57 2.52 3.02
CA CYS A 41 -7.09 2.33 4.36
C CYS A 41 -8.11 1.19 4.32
N TYR A 42 -7.97 0.25 5.23
CA TYR A 42 -8.87 -0.88 5.33
C TYR A 42 -9.10 -1.22 6.79
N ASN A 43 -10.36 -1.24 7.15
CA ASN A 43 -10.78 -1.59 8.52
C ASN A 43 -10.05 -0.76 9.60
N GLY A 44 -9.90 0.55 9.32
CA GLY A 44 -9.25 1.48 10.24
C GLY A 44 -7.73 1.45 10.22
N ARG A 45 -7.13 0.65 9.34
CA ARG A 45 -5.67 0.51 9.27
C ARG A 45 -5.13 1.15 8.00
N PHE A 46 -4.08 1.94 8.15
CA PHE A 46 -3.33 2.49 7.03
C PHE A 46 -2.41 1.42 6.45
N PHE A 47 -2.39 1.29 5.13
CA PHE A 47 -1.36 0.52 4.46
C PHE A 47 -1.05 1.11 3.10
N ALA A 48 0.10 0.75 2.58
CA ALA A 48 0.55 1.24 1.29
C ALA A 48 1.21 0.11 0.53
N VAL A 49 1.13 0.19 -0.80
CA VAL A 49 1.72 -0.82 -1.67
C VAL A 49 2.64 -0.14 -2.67
N GLU A 50 3.88 -0.62 -2.72
CA GLU A 50 4.83 -0.27 -3.76
C GLU A 50 4.87 -1.41 -4.77
N CYS A 51 4.61 -1.12 -6.04
CA CYS A 51 4.54 -2.12 -7.09
C CYS A 51 5.86 -2.16 -7.88
N LYS A 52 6.37 -3.35 -8.08
CA LYS A 52 7.59 -3.61 -8.85
C LYS A 52 7.35 -4.74 -9.84
N ALA A 53 8.19 -4.84 -10.85
CA ALA A 53 8.11 -5.92 -11.84
C ALA A 53 9.48 -6.19 -12.45
N GLY A 54 9.64 -7.38 -13.03
CA GLY A 54 10.83 -7.72 -13.81
C GLY A 54 12.13 -7.75 -13.02
N GLY A 55 12.08 -8.09 -11.74
CA GLY A 55 13.26 -8.14 -10.87
C GLY A 55 13.74 -6.79 -10.35
N ASN A 56 13.03 -5.71 -10.65
CA ASN A 56 13.35 -4.39 -10.11
C ASN A 56 13.13 -4.37 -8.60
N THR A 57 14.01 -3.66 -7.90
CA THR A 57 13.93 -3.50 -6.44
C THR A 57 13.62 -2.06 -6.08
N THR A 58 13.27 -1.85 -4.81
CA THR A 58 12.98 -0.50 -4.31
C THR A 58 14.24 0.36 -4.31
N THR A 59 14.04 1.67 -4.50
CA THR A 59 15.10 2.67 -4.37
C THR A 59 15.32 3.01 -2.90
N ALA A 60 16.42 3.70 -2.61
CA ALA A 60 16.73 4.15 -1.25
C ALA A 60 15.65 5.07 -0.70
N LEU A 61 15.08 5.95 -1.54
CA LEU A 61 13.99 6.84 -1.11
C LEU A 61 12.70 6.08 -0.84
N GLN A 62 12.41 5.06 -1.65
CA GLN A 62 11.27 4.19 -1.41
C GLN A 62 11.43 3.41 -0.12
N ASP A 63 12.62 2.88 0.14
CA ASP A 63 12.91 2.15 1.39
C ASP A 63 12.74 3.06 2.61
N LYS A 64 13.15 4.31 2.51
CA LYS A 64 12.98 5.29 3.58
C LYS A 64 11.51 5.50 3.90
N ASN A 65 10.68 5.69 2.88
CA ASN A 65 9.24 5.87 3.06
C ASN A 65 8.57 4.63 3.65
N ILE A 66 8.92 3.47 3.14
CA ILE A 66 8.39 2.19 3.65
C ILE A 66 8.72 2.03 5.13
N ARG A 67 9.96 2.29 5.50
CA ARG A 67 10.40 2.20 6.89
C ARG A 67 9.65 3.18 7.77
N GLN A 68 9.45 4.42 7.32
CA GLN A 68 8.74 5.44 8.09
C GLN A 68 7.27 5.06 8.31
N ILE A 69 6.61 4.52 7.30
CA ILE A 69 5.23 4.02 7.43
C ILE A 69 5.16 2.96 8.53
N ARG A 70 6.10 2.01 8.50
CA ARG A 70 6.14 0.92 9.47
C ARG A 70 6.44 1.43 10.88
N GLU A 71 7.34 2.37 11.00
CA GLU A 71 7.66 3.00 12.31
C GLU A 71 6.46 3.73 12.89
N CYS A 72 5.60 4.30 12.05
CA CYS A 72 4.38 4.97 12.48
C CYS A 72 3.22 4.01 12.76
N GLY A 73 3.44 2.71 12.64
CA GLY A 73 2.42 1.70 12.91
C GLY A 73 1.60 1.28 11.71
N GLY A 74 1.88 1.81 10.54
CA GLY A 74 1.23 1.40 9.29
C GLY A 74 1.88 0.15 8.70
N THR A 75 1.24 -0.40 7.66
CA THR A 75 1.77 -1.52 6.90
C THR A 75 2.23 -1.01 5.53
N ALA A 76 3.38 -1.48 5.09
CA ALA A 76 3.88 -1.18 3.74
C ALA A 76 4.32 -2.48 3.10
N LEU A 77 3.79 -2.77 1.92
CA LEU A 77 4.06 -3.99 1.18
C LEU A 77 4.77 -3.64 -0.12
N VAL A 78 5.78 -4.43 -0.47
CA VAL A 78 6.42 -4.37 -1.78
C VAL A 78 5.93 -5.58 -2.57
N ILE A 79 5.20 -5.31 -3.65
CA ILE A 79 4.50 -6.35 -4.39
C ILE A 79 5.01 -6.39 -5.83
N ASN A 80 5.31 -7.59 -6.30
CA ASN A 80 5.67 -7.84 -7.69
C ASN A 80 4.77 -8.95 -8.26
N GLU A 81 5.05 -9.39 -9.49
CA GLU A 81 4.28 -10.43 -10.17
C GLU A 81 4.30 -11.78 -9.45
N HIS A 82 5.22 -11.99 -8.51
CA HIS A 82 5.38 -13.28 -7.83
C HIS A 82 4.70 -13.33 -6.46
N ASN A 83 4.34 -12.18 -5.88
CA ASN A 83 3.76 -12.16 -4.53
C ASN A 83 2.46 -11.36 -4.41
N ILE A 84 1.73 -11.20 -5.49
CA ILE A 84 0.47 -10.42 -5.50
C ILE A 84 -0.51 -10.95 -4.44
N GLU A 85 -0.55 -12.24 -4.23
CA GLU A 85 -1.47 -12.84 -3.24
C GLU A 85 -1.11 -12.47 -1.78
N ASP A 86 0.07 -11.90 -1.53
CA ASP A 86 0.40 -11.39 -0.20
C ASP A 86 -0.54 -10.24 0.20
N VAL A 87 -1.04 -9.47 -0.76
CA VAL A 87 -2.02 -8.42 -0.49
C VAL A 87 -3.32 -9.05 0.03
N ARG A 88 -3.79 -10.09 -0.65
CA ARG A 88 -5.01 -10.80 -0.24
C ARG A 88 -4.82 -11.45 1.13
N ALA A 89 -3.67 -12.07 1.36
CA ALA A 89 -3.35 -12.71 2.62
C ALA A 89 -3.35 -11.69 3.77
N TRP A 90 -2.71 -10.53 3.57
CA TRP A 90 -2.70 -9.48 4.59
C TRP A 90 -4.13 -9.00 4.90
N MET A 91 -4.92 -8.72 3.88
CA MET A 91 -6.27 -8.22 4.07
C MET A 91 -7.16 -9.26 4.77
N SER A 92 -6.97 -10.53 4.44
CA SER A 92 -7.76 -11.62 5.05
C SER A 92 -7.42 -11.82 6.53
N THR A 93 -6.22 -11.45 6.96
CA THR A 93 -5.81 -11.56 8.36
C THR A 93 -6.26 -10.38 9.21
N GLN A 94 -6.74 -9.29 8.59
CA GLN A 94 -7.19 -8.14 9.35
C GLN A 94 -8.51 -8.47 10.04
N SER A 95 -8.58 -8.16 11.34
CA SER A 95 -9.79 -8.36 12.11
C SER A 95 -10.93 -7.52 11.54
N THR A 96 -12.15 -8.03 11.63
CA THR A 96 -13.35 -7.24 11.37
C THR A 96 -13.53 -6.14 12.40
N SER A 97 -12.89 -6.27 13.56
CA SER A 97 -12.87 -5.23 14.58
C SER A 97 -11.91 -4.13 14.16
N ARG A 98 -12.39 -2.92 14.15
CA ARG A 98 -11.53 -1.77 13.87
C ARG A 98 -10.63 -1.51 15.08
N PRO A 99 -9.41 -0.96 14.85
CA PRO A 99 -8.58 -0.50 15.95
C PRO A 99 -9.36 0.51 16.78
N THR A 100 -9.22 0.42 18.12
CA THR A 100 -9.82 1.41 19.01
C THR A 100 -9.10 2.73 18.82
N THR A 101 -9.85 3.75 18.42
CA THR A 101 -9.33 5.11 18.33
C THR A 101 -10.07 5.98 19.34
N PRO A 102 -9.37 6.93 20.01
CA PRO A 102 -10.08 7.88 20.85
C PRO A 102 -11.01 8.73 19.98
N PRO A 103 -12.14 9.21 20.54
CA PRO A 103 -12.99 10.13 19.82
C PRO A 103 -12.20 11.34 19.36
N ALA A 104 -12.48 11.82 18.14
CA ALA A 104 -11.87 13.04 17.67
C ALA A 104 -12.25 14.18 18.60
N THR A 105 -11.25 14.89 19.11
CA THR A 105 -11.50 16.09 19.88
C THR A 105 -11.69 17.25 18.93
N PRO A 106 -12.73 18.06 19.11
CA PRO A 106 -12.93 19.24 18.29
C PRO A 106 -11.83 20.25 18.44
#